data_287d7cda51d06adedb875b97a35b4f98
#
_entry.id   287d7cda51d06adedb875b97a35b4f98
#
_cell.length_a   1.000
_cell.length_b   1.000
_cell.length_c   1.000
_cell.angle_alpha   90.00
_cell.angle_beta   90.00
_cell.angle_gamma   90.00
#
_symmetry.space_group_name_H-M   'P 1'
#
loop_
_entity.id
_entity.type
_entity.pdbx_description
1 polymer ?
#
loop_
_entity_poly.entity_id
_entity_poly.type
_entity_poly.pdbx_seq_one_letter_code
_entity_poly.pdbx_strand_id
1 'polypeptide(L)'
;SSDAVKRALPTAKIGGPHVTGPAGAGAAKFLKTFLQHCISDTNYATGKIGAPLDFIAFHAKGAPVVVDGHVRMGISNQLKDISSGFQIIESFATLKDLPIIIGESDPEGCAACGMATNPENAYRNGTMYSSYTAASFARKYLLADYYKANLLGAVSWSFEFENQPWFYGYRDLATNGVDKPVLNVFRMFGMMKGKRVAIQDAYM
;
A
#
# COMPACT_ATOMS: atom_id res chain seq x y z
N SER A 1 -3.42 10.88 20.80
CA SER A 1 -2.24 11.26 20.01
C SER A 1 -2.56 12.25 18.90
N SER A 2 -3.60 12.02 18.08
CA SER A 2 -4.01 12.94 16.99
C SER A 2 -4.30 14.37 17.49
N ASP A 3 -5.00 14.51 18.59
CA ASP A 3 -5.29 15.82 19.18
C ASP A 3 -4.04 16.55 19.67
N ALA A 4 -3.03 15.83 20.15
CA ALA A 4 -1.75 16.43 20.54
C ALA A 4 -1.02 17.01 19.31
N VAL A 5 -1.00 16.28 18.21
CA VAL A 5 -0.43 16.75 16.94
C VAL A 5 -1.21 17.97 16.44
N LYS A 6 -2.53 17.90 16.40
CA LYS A 6 -3.38 19.03 15.96
C LYS A 6 -3.25 20.28 16.85
N ARG A 7 -2.96 20.10 18.13
CA ARG A 7 -2.65 21.23 19.02
C ARG A 7 -1.29 21.86 18.75
N ALA A 8 -0.28 21.03 18.47
CA ALA A 8 1.06 21.50 18.17
C ALA A 8 1.19 22.09 16.75
N LEU A 9 0.54 21.46 15.78
CA LEU A 9 0.52 21.86 14.38
C LEU A 9 -0.88 21.64 13.78
N PRO A 10 -1.78 22.64 13.84
CA PRO A 10 -3.16 22.50 13.38
C PRO A 10 -3.30 22.09 11.90
N THR A 11 -2.31 22.44 11.06
CA THR A 11 -2.30 22.11 9.64
C THR A 11 -1.82 20.68 9.34
N ALA A 12 -1.23 19.98 10.31
CA ALA A 12 -0.76 18.61 10.13
C ALA A 12 -1.92 17.70 9.73
N LYS A 13 -1.69 16.84 8.72
CA LYS A 13 -2.65 15.82 8.34
C LYS A 13 -2.48 14.57 9.19
N ILE A 14 -3.59 14.06 9.70
CA ILE A 14 -3.63 12.86 10.55
C ILE A 14 -4.31 11.74 9.78
N GLY A 15 -3.70 10.58 9.73
CA GLY A 15 -4.26 9.40 9.07
C GLY A 15 -3.89 8.09 9.75
N GLY A 16 -4.48 7.03 9.26
CA GLY A 16 -4.28 5.68 9.77
C GLY A 16 -5.44 4.75 9.40
N PRO A 17 -5.51 3.55 10.00
CA PRO A 17 -4.64 3.04 11.08
C PRO A 17 -3.40 2.25 10.59
N HIS A 18 -3.15 2.17 9.28
CA HIS A 18 -2.08 1.36 8.67
C HIS A 18 -2.19 -0.15 8.95
N VAL A 19 -3.41 -0.65 9.12
CA VAL A 19 -3.64 -2.09 9.29
C VAL A 19 -3.23 -2.86 8.04
N THR A 20 -2.61 -4.01 8.21
CA THR A 20 -2.16 -4.86 7.10
C THR A 20 -3.20 -5.92 6.76
N GLY A 21 -3.50 -6.08 5.47
CA GLY A 21 -4.32 -7.17 4.95
C GLY A 21 -5.81 -7.08 5.31
N PRO A 22 -6.54 -6.03 4.89
CA PRO A 22 -7.96 -5.85 5.21
C PRO A 22 -8.90 -6.96 4.71
N ALA A 23 -8.43 -7.86 3.83
CA ALA A 23 -9.17 -9.06 3.47
C ALA A 23 -9.26 -10.10 4.60
N GLY A 24 -8.35 -10.04 5.58
CA GLY A 24 -8.38 -10.88 6.76
C GLY A 24 -9.38 -10.37 7.80
N ALA A 25 -10.15 -11.29 8.43
CA ALA A 25 -11.23 -10.95 9.35
C ALA A 25 -10.79 -10.04 10.51
N GLY A 26 -9.61 -10.31 11.11
CA GLY A 26 -9.06 -9.50 12.20
C GLY A 26 -8.72 -8.07 11.76
N ALA A 27 -8.04 -7.93 10.63
CA ALA A 27 -7.67 -6.64 10.06
C ALA A 27 -8.91 -5.85 9.61
N ALA A 28 -9.88 -6.51 8.99
CA ALA A 28 -11.15 -5.91 8.61
C ALA A 28 -11.90 -5.37 9.84
N LYS A 29 -11.97 -6.18 10.90
CA LYS A 29 -12.60 -5.77 12.17
C LYS A 29 -11.88 -4.56 12.77
N PHE A 30 -10.55 -4.58 12.81
CA PHE A 30 -9.75 -3.48 13.35
C PHE A 30 -9.96 -2.19 12.56
N LEU A 31 -9.91 -2.25 11.22
CA LEU A 31 -10.16 -1.09 10.36
C LEU A 31 -11.56 -0.51 10.60
N LYS A 32 -12.60 -1.35 10.63
CA LYS A 32 -13.98 -0.92 10.90
C LYS A 32 -14.10 -0.25 12.27
N THR A 33 -13.55 -0.88 13.32
CA THR A 33 -13.61 -0.34 14.69
C THR A 33 -12.87 1.00 14.79
N PHE A 34 -11.71 1.13 14.14
CA PHE A 34 -10.97 2.39 14.10
C PHE A 34 -11.77 3.50 13.42
N LEU A 35 -12.34 3.23 12.25
CA LEU A 35 -13.15 4.21 11.52
C LEU A 35 -14.41 4.61 12.33
N GLN A 36 -15.07 3.64 12.96
CA GLN A 36 -16.21 3.89 13.84
C GLN A 36 -15.81 4.79 15.01
N HIS A 37 -14.68 4.51 15.66
CA HIS A 37 -14.15 5.34 16.74
C HIS A 37 -13.91 6.80 16.29
N CYS A 38 -13.36 6.99 15.10
CA CYS A 38 -13.13 8.35 14.57
C CYS A 38 -14.43 9.14 14.34
N ILE A 39 -15.57 8.46 14.14
CA ILE A 39 -16.86 9.12 13.86
C ILE A 39 -17.68 9.33 15.13
N SER A 40 -17.83 8.30 15.96
CA SER A 40 -18.92 8.24 16.93
C SER A 40 -18.52 7.88 18.35
N ASP A 41 -17.31 7.41 18.59
CA ASP A 41 -16.89 7.04 19.93
C ASP A 41 -16.27 8.24 20.67
N THR A 42 -16.19 8.12 21.99
CA THR A 42 -15.60 9.16 22.83
C THR A 42 -14.10 9.30 22.57
N ASN A 43 -13.68 10.48 22.21
CA ASN A 43 -12.27 10.88 22.15
C ASN A 43 -11.75 11.11 23.57
N TYR A 44 -10.93 10.21 24.06
CA TYR A 44 -10.42 10.24 25.44
C TYR A 44 -9.53 11.45 25.77
N ALA A 45 -8.99 12.14 24.75
CA ALA A 45 -8.19 13.35 24.97
C ALA A 45 -9.02 14.60 25.20
N THR A 46 -10.25 14.63 24.69
CA THR A 46 -11.12 15.82 24.69
C THR A 46 -12.46 15.62 25.39
N GLY A 47 -12.87 14.37 25.60
CA GLY A 47 -14.21 14.00 26.08
C GLY A 47 -15.33 14.21 25.06
N LYS A 48 -15.00 14.63 23.83
CA LYS A 48 -15.96 14.85 22.73
C LYS A 48 -16.12 13.59 21.89
N ILE A 49 -17.13 13.57 21.06
CA ILE A 49 -17.35 12.50 20.09
C ILE A 49 -16.42 12.68 18.89
N GLY A 50 -15.84 11.58 18.43
CA GLY A 50 -14.98 11.50 17.25
C GLY A 50 -13.53 11.92 17.49
N ALA A 51 -12.67 11.51 16.58
CA ALA A 51 -11.25 11.85 16.57
C ALA A 51 -10.82 12.42 15.21
N PRO A 52 -9.83 13.33 15.18
CA PRO A 52 -9.34 13.88 13.91
C PRO A 52 -8.83 12.78 12.96
N LEU A 53 -9.31 12.79 11.73
CA LEU A 53 -8.89 11.90 10.67
C LEU A 53 -8.96 12.66 9.33
N ASP A 54 -7.81 12.91 8.71
CA ASP A 54 -7.72 13.63 7.43
C ASP A 54 -7.54 12.70 6.22
N PHE A 55 -7.04 11.49 6.43
CA PHE A 55 -6.92 10.44 5.40
C PHE A 55 -6.97 9.06 6.04
N ILE A 56 -7.30 8.06 5.25
CA ILE A 56 -7.34 6.65 5.69
C ILE A 56 -6.15 5.93 5.08
N ALA A 57 -5.49 5.07 5.86
CA ALA A 57 -4.38 4.29 5.37
C ALA A 57 -4.45 2.83 5.84
N PHE A 58 -4.08 1.92 4.93
CA PHE A 58 -3.91 0.49 5.20
C PHE A 58 -2.77 -0.07 4.35
N HIS A 59 -2.33 -1.30 4.63
CA HIS A 59 -1.30 -2.00 3.86
C HIS A 59 -1.90 -3.15 3.06
N ALA A 60 -1.33 -3.41 1.88
CA ALA A 60 -1.73 -4.51 1.00
C ALA A 60 -0.52 -5.20 0.40
N LYS A 61 -0.39 -6.50 0.60
CA LYS A 61 0.77 -7.31 0.20
C LYS A 61 0.38 -8.42 -0.76
N GLY A 62 1.34 -8.85 -1.61
CA GLY A 62 1.15 -9.92 -2.57
C GLY A 62 1.27 -11.31 -1.96
N ALA A 63 2.21 -11.51 -1.05
CA ALA A 63 2.62 -12.80 -0.53
C ALA A 63 3.16 -13.76 -1.61
N PRO A 64 4.36 -13.47 -2.18
CA PRO A 64 4.98 -14.33 -3.17
C PRO A 64 5.24 -15.73 -2.62
N VAL A 65 5.10 -16.73 -3.50
CA VAL A 65 5.45 -18.12 -3.24
C VAL A 65 6.25 -18.67 -4.41
N VAL A 66 7.11 -19.66 -4.16
CA VAL A 66 7.84 -20.35 -5.22
C VAL A 66 7.17 -21.68 -5.52
N VAL A 67 6.84 -21.90 -6.78
CA VAL A 67 6.22 -23.12 -7.30
C VAL A 67 7.05 -23.60 -8.48
N ASP A 68 7.54 -24.83 -8.42
CA ASP A 68 8.37 -25.45 -9.47
C ASP A 68 9.57 -24.57 -9.89
N GLY A 69 10.25 -23.94 -8.91
CA GLY A 69 11.39 -23.05 -9.14
C GLY A 69 11.03 -21.68 -9.70
N HIS A 70 9.75 -21.35 -9.82
CA HIS A 70 9.27 -20.07 -10.34
C HIS A 70 8.53 -19.26 -9.26
N VAL A 71 8.87 -17.99 -9.14
CA VAL A 71 8.21 -17.07 -8.21
C VAL A 71 6.81 -16.70 -8.74
N ARG A 72 5.80 -16.94 -7.93
CA ARG A 72 4.43 -16.48 -8.13
C ARG A 72 4.19 -15.31 -7.18
N MET A 73 4.06 -14.11 -7.72
CA MET A 73 4.08 -12.85 -6.95
C MET A 73 2.84 -12.59 -6.09
N GLY A 74 1.77 -13.37 -6.26
CA GLY A 74 0.56 -13.26 -5.44
C GLY A 74 -0.19 -11.95 -5.58
N ILE A 75 -0.16 -11.31 -6.76
CA ILE A 75 -0.83 -10.02 -6.99
C ILE A 75 -2.33 -10.05 -6.65
N SER A 76 -2.99 -11.19 -6.85
CA SER A 76 -4.40 -11.37 -6.47
C SER A 76 -4.65 -11.16 -4.97
N ASN A 77 -3.71 -11.54 -4.11
CA ASN A 77 -3.82 -11.30 -2.67
C ASN A 77 -3.78 -9.81 -2.37
N GLN A 78 -2.85 -9.07 -2.99
CA GLN A 78 -2.77 -7.63 -2.85
C GLN A 78 -4.05 -6.94 -3.31
N LEU A 79 -4.58 -7.32 -4.48
CA LEU A 79 -5.79 -6.73 -5.02
C LEU A 79 -7.02 -7.05 -4.17
N LYS A 80 -7.08 -8.24 -3.57
CA LYS A 80 -8.13 -8.63 -2.62
C LYS A 80 -8.08 -7.76 -1.36
N ASP A 81 -6.90 -7.51 -0.81
CA ASP A 81 -6.73 -6.61 0.33
C ASP A 81 -7.19 -5.18 0.00
N ILE A 82 -6.80 -4.67 -1.18
CA ILE A 82 -7.18 -3.33 -1.64
C ILE A 82 -8.70 -3.23 -1.80
N SER A 83 -9.32 -4.21 -2.48
CA SER A 83 -10.78 -4.26 -2.66
C SER A 83 -11.51 -4.29 -1.32
N SER A 84 -11.05 -5.12 -0.38
CA SER A 84 -11.64 -5.21 0.95
C SER A 84 -11.50 -3.90 1.73
N GLY A 85 -10.33 -3.26 1.65
CA GLY A 85 -10.12 -1.94 2.27
C GLY A 85 -11.07 -0.89 1.70
N PHE A 86 -11.20 -0.79 0.38
CA PHE A 86 -12.11 0.14 -0.27
C PHE A 86 -13.58 -0.12 0.08
N GLN A 87 -14.03 -1.37 0.07
CA GLN A 87 -15.40 -1.74 0.48
C GLN A 87 -15.70 -1.35 1.94
N ILE A 88 -14.74 -1.57 2.84
CA ILE A 88 -14.91 -1.17 4.23
C ILE A 88 -15.07 0.35 4.34
N ILE A 89 -14.22 1.12 3.65
CA ILE A 89 -14.27 2.59 3.70
C ILE A 89 -15.55 3.11 3.07
N GLU A 90 -15.99 2.55 1.95
CA GLU A 90 -17.24 2.90 1.26
C GLU A 90 -18.47 2.74 2.18
N SER A 91 -18.44 1.78 3.09
CA SER A 91 -19.52 1.56 4.05
C SER A 91 -19.70 2.69 5.08
N PHE A 92 -18.75 3.62 5.17
CA PHE A 92 -18.79 4.79 6.07
C PHE A 92 -19.12 6.07 5.30
N ALA A 93 -20.38 6.42 5.19
CA ALA A 93 -20.86 7.55 4.38
C ALA A 93 -20.13 8.89 4.65
N THR A 94 -19.70 9.13 5.88
CA THR A 94 -18.99 10.35 6.31
C THR A 94 -17.49 10.33 6.00
N LEU A 95 -16.91 9.17 5.71
CA LEU A 95 -15.46 8.99 5.50
C LEU A 95 -15.10 8.52 4.09
N LYS A 96 -16.07 8.06 3.29
CA LYS A 96 -15.82 7.45 1.98
C LYS A 96 -15.09 8.34 0.98
N ASP A 97 -15.21 9.66 1.13
CA ASP A 97 -14.59 10.64 0.24
C ASP A 97 -13.21 11.10 0.75
N LEU A 98 -12.78 10.66 1.94
CA LEU A 98 -11.45 10.97 2.45
C LEU A 98 -10.36 10.36 1.55
N PRO A 99 -9.21 11.05 1.42
CA PRO A 99 -8.06 10.48 0.73
C PRO A 99 -7.64 9.14 1.32
N ILE A 100 -7.30 8.19 0.46
CA ILE A 100 -6.81 6.87 0.86
C ILE A 100 -5.35 6.74 0.44
N ILE A 101 -4.50 6.29 1.35
CA ILE A 101 -3.10 5.95 1.09
C ILE A 101 -2.89 4.47 1.40
N ILE A 102 -2.41 3.70 0.43
CA ILE A 102 -1.93 2.34 0.70
C ILE A 102 -0.51 2.48 1.23
N GLY A 103 -0.36 2.49 2.56
CA GLY A 103 0.85 2.87 3.27
C GLY A 103 2.04 1.94 3.07
N GLU A 104 1.79 0.66 2.75
CA GLU A 104 2.75 -0.27 2.20
C GLU A 104 2.07 -1.11 1.12
N SER A 105 2.60 -1.03 -0.08
CA SER A 105 2.03 -1.66 -1.26
C SER A 105 3.07 -2.47 -2.02
N ASP A 106 3.62 -3.44 -1.33
CA ASP A 106 4.78 -4.24 -1.71
C ASP A 106 4.40 -5.69 -1.97
N PRO A 107 5.29 -6.50 -2.58
CA PRO A 107 5.05 -7.94 -2.70
C PRO A 107 4.92 -8.66 -1.36
N GLU A 108 5.72 -8.29 -0.36
CA GLU A 108 5.74 -8.94 0.96
C GLU A 108 6.23 -7.99 2.08
N GLY A 109 6.23 -8.47 3.32
CA GLY A 109 6.51 -7.65 4.50
C GLY A 109 7.99 -7.35 4.77
N CYS A 110 8.89 -8.33 4.59
CA CYS A 110 10.28 -8.20 5.05
C CYS A 110 11.20 -7.58 3.99
N ALA A 111 11.32 -6.25 3.96
CA ALA A 111 12.20 -5.55 3.02
C ALA A 111 13.68 -5.88 3.22
N ALA A 112 14.15 -5.92 4.46
CA ALA A 112 15.55 -6.19 4.83
C ALA A 112 15.90 -7.70 4.89
N CYS A 113 15.00 -8.60 4.48
CA CYS A 113 15.31 -10.02 4.36
C CYS A 113 15.99 -10.29 3.00
N GLY A 114 17.30 -10.37 2.99
CA GLY A 114 18.08 -10.67 1.79
C GLY A 114 18.14 -12.17 1.49
N MET A 115 18.96 -12.54 0.48
CA MET A 115 19.14 -13.93 0.05
C MET A 115 19.76 -14.85 1.11
N ALA A 116 20.49 -14.30 2.09
CA ALA A 116 20.98 -15.11 3.22
C ALA A 116 19.82 -15.53 4.16
N THR A 117 18.77 -14.74 4.25
CA THR A 117 17.57 -15.09 5.02
C THR A 117 16.66 -16.04 4.24
N ASN A 118 16.49 -15.75 2.95
CA ASN A 118 15.72 -16.58 2.01
C ASN A 118 16.29 -16.43 0.60
N PRO A 119 16.96 -17.48 0.04
CA PRO A 119 17.53 -17.44 -1.31
C PRO A 119 16.52 -17.08 -2.42
N GLU A 120 15.24 -17.40 -2.21
CA GLU A 120 14.16 -17.08 -3.14
C GLU A 120 13.96 -15.57 -3.33
N ASN A 121 14.44 -14.72 -2.39
CA ASN A 121 14.38 -13.27 -2.50
C ASN A 121 15.25 -12.69 -3.64
N ALA A 122 16.04 -13.52 -4.32
CA ALA A 122 16.78 -13.13 -5.52
C ALA A 122 15.88 -12.48 -6.60
N TYR A 123 14.59 -12.82 -6.69
CA TYR A 123 13.65 -12.22 -7.64
C TYR A 123 13.58 -10.69 -7.55
N ARG A 124 13.89 -10.13 -6.38
CA ARG A 124 13.84 -8.67 -6.11
C ARG A 124 14.93 -7.88 -6.82
N ASN A 125 15.97 -8.57 -7.30
CA ASN A 125 17.05 -7.96 -8.10
C ASN A 125 16.72 -7.92 -9.59
N GLY A 126 15.67 -8.61 -10.03
CA GLY A 126 15.34 -8.81 -11.44
C GLY A 126 14.03 -8.15 -11.88
N THR A 127 13.60 -8.53 -13.08
CA THR A 127 12.42 -7.97 -13.74
C THR A 127 11.10 -8.47 -13.15
N MET A 128 11.09 -9.54 -12.38
CA MET A 128 9.87 -10.07 -11.77
C MET A 128 9.26 -9.06 -10.78
N TYR A 129 10.09 -8.44 -9.94
CA TYR A 129 9.64 -7.37 -9.04
C TYR A 129 9.14 -6.15 -9.82
N SER A 130 9.83 -5.80 -10.91
CA SER A 130 9.41 -4.70 -11.81
C SER A 130 8.05 -4.96 -12.44
N SER A 131 7.85 -6.15 -12.99
CA SER A 131 6.58 -6.55 -13.63
C SER A 131 5.41 -6.55 -12.64
N TYR A 132 5.63 -7.07 -11.43
CA TYR A 132 4.65 -6.99 -10.35
C TYR A 132 4.28 -5.55 -10.02
N THR A 133 5.29 -4.67 -9.85
CA THR A 133 5.08 -3.27 -9.50
C THR A 133 4.27 -2.54 -10.57
N ALA A 134 4.60 -2.75 -11.86
CA ALA A 134 3.87 -2.16 -12.97
C ALA A 134 2.40 -2.62 -13.01
N ALA A 135 2.17 -3.94 -12.91
CA ALA A 135 0.82 -4.50 -12.87
C ALA A 135 0.03 -4.01 -11.65
N SER A 136 0.69 -3.94 -10.50
CA SER A 136 0.10 -3.43 -9.26
C SER A 136 -0.36 -1.97 -9.39
N PHE A 137 0.46 -1.08 -10.00
CA PHE A 137 0.09 0.31 -10.23
C PHE A 137 -1.17 0.41 -11.10
N ALA A 138 -1.17 -0.26 -12.25
CA ALA A 138 -2.32 -0.25 -13.16
C ALA A 138 -3.61 -0.75 -12.48
N ARG A 139 -3.53 -1.88 -11.79
CA ARG A 139 -4.70 -2.51 -11.15
C ARG A 139 -5.25 -1.73 -9.96
N LYS A 140 -4.40 -1.04 -9.19
CA LYS A 140 -4.85 -0.16 -8.10
C LYS A 140 -5.76 0.96 -8.61
N TYR A 141 -5.39 1.61 -9.70
CA TYR A 141 -6.21 2.66 -10.30
C TYR A 141 -7.54 2.11 -10.85
N LEU A 142 -7.54 0.92 -11.44
CA LEU A 142 -8.78 0.28 -11.89
C LEU A 142 -9.72 -0.03 -10.71
N LEU A 143 -9.18 -0.53 -9.60
CA LEU A 143 -9.96 -0.77 -8.38
C LEU A 143 -10.48 0.54 -7.77
N ALA A 144 -9.64 1.59 -7.74
CA ALA A 144 -10.07 2.89 -7.25
C ALA A 144 -11.22 3.47 -8.07
N ASP A 145 -11.18 3.34 -9.39
CA ASP A 145 -12.29 3.76 -10.27
C ASP A 145 -13.55 2.92 -10.01
N TYR A 146 -13.41 1.60 -9.90
CA TYR A 146 -14.53 0.69 -9.68
C TYR A 146 -15.27 1.00 -8.37
N TYR A 147 -14.53 1.19 -7.28
CA TYR A 147 -15.08 1.52 -5.96
C TYR A 147 -15.32 3.02 -5.74
N LYS A 148 -15.03 3.88 -6.73
CA LYS A 148 -15.05 5.34 -6.60
C LYS A 148 -14.24 5.82 -5.38
N ALA A 149 -13.16 5.12 -5.07
CA ALA A 149 -12.30 5.39 -3.94
C ALA A 149 -11.34 6.55 -4.24
N ASN A 150 -11.21 7.49 -3.32
CA ASN A 150 -10.30 8.62 -3.44
C ASN A 150 -8.84 8.18 -3.15
N LEU A 151 -8.27 7.35 -4.03
CA LEU A 151 -6.90 6.86 -3.90
C LEU A 151 -5.90 7.98 -4.17
N LEU A 152 -5.32 8.54 -3.12
CA LEU A 152 -4.29 9.57 -3.21
C LEU A 152 -2.93 8.99 -3.65
N GLY A 153 -2.58 7.81 -3.17
CA GLY A 153 -1.33 7.17 -3.51
C GLY A 153 -1.11 5.82 -2.85
N ALA A 154 -0.02 5.20 -3.26
CA ALA A 154 0.48 3.97 -2.67
C ALA A 154 2.00 4.06 -2.56
N VAL A 155 2.54 3.68 -1.43
CA VAL A 155 3.97 3.77 -1.16
C VAL A 155 4.59 2.40 -0.98
N SER A 156 5.87 2.30 -1.31
CA SER A 156 6.71 1.13 -1.10
C SER A 156 7.87 1.50 -0.19
N TRP A 157 8.35 0.56 0.58
CA TRP A 157 9.53 0.67 1.40
C TRP A 157 10.50 -0.47 1.09
N SER A 158 11.80 -0.25 0.85
CA SER A 158 12.55 0.98 1.01
C SER A 158 13.15 1.45 -0.31
N PHE A 159 13.76 2.66 -0.31
CA PHE A 159 14.52 3.11 -1.48
C PHE A 159 15.85 2.37 -1.58
N GLU A 160 16.65 2.41 -0.53
CA GLU A 160 17.96 1.76 -0.44
C GLU A 160 18.30 1.47 1.03
N PHE A 161 19.10 0.42 1.27
CA PHE A 161 19.73 0.16 2.55
C PHE A 161 21.21 0.51 2.47
N GLU A 162 21.73 1.23 3.43
CA GLU A 162 23.16 1.60 3.49
C GLU A 162 24.04 0.39 3.80
N ASN A 163 25.26 0.40 3.25
CA ASN A 163 26.31 -0.58 3.53
C ASN A 163 25.90 -2.05 3.33
N GLN A 164 24.99 -2.30 2.40
CA GLN A 164 24.55 -3.65 2.07
C GLN A 164 25.46 -4.32 1.03
N PRO A 165 25.50 -5.67 1.01
CA PRO A 165 26.11 -6.39 -0.13
C PRO A 165 25.34 -6.09 -1.42
N TRP A 166 26.06 -5.99 -2.53
CA TRP A 166 25.49 -5.71 -3.85
C TRP A 166 24.46 -6.76 -4.24
N PHE A 167 23.27 -6.31 -4.69
CA PHE A 167 22.18 -7.17 -5.17
C PHE A 167 21.84 -8.32 -4.22
N TYR A 168 21.81 -8.05 -2.92
CA TYR A 168 21.64 -9.06 -1.89
C TYR A 168 20.19 -9.57 -1.72
N GLY A 169 19.29 -9.15 -2.60
CA GLY A 169 17.88 -9.55 -2.57
C GLY A 169 17.02 -8.79 -1.56
N TYR A 170 17.49 -7.66 -1.05
CA TYR A 170 16.64 -6.76 -0.29
C TYR A 170 15.51 -6.20 -1.17
N ARG A 171 14.38 -5.89 -0.57
CA ARG A 171 13.26 -5.26 -1.26
C ARG A 171 13.46 -3.74 -1.25
N ASP A 172 14.37 -3.30 -2.06
CA ASP A 172 14.74 -1.92 -2.28
C ASP A 172 14.77 -1.57 -3.77
N LEU A 173 14.89 -0.31 -4.10
CA LEU A 173 14.86 0.23 -5.47
C LEU A 173 16.27 0.38 -6.05
N ALA A 174 17.28 0.50 -5.19
CA ALA A 174 18.67 0.63 -5.55
C ALA A 174 19.57 -0.18 -4.61
N THR A 175 20.80 -0.44 -5.02
CA THR A 175 21.84 -1.11 -4.23
C THR A 175 23.15 -0.35 -4.36
N ASN A 176 23.64 0.26 -3.26
CA ASN A 176 24.86 1.07 -3.21
C ASN A 176 24.95 2.09 -4.37
N GLY A 177 23.85 2.84 -4.59
CA GLY A 177 23.75 3.86 -5.63
C GLY A 177 23.46 3.33 -7.06
N VAL A 178 23.36 2.00 -7.24
CA VAL A 178 23.02 1.41 -8.54
C VAL A 178 21.53 1.06 -8.59
N ASP A 179 20.86 1.55 -9.61
CA ASP A 179 19.43 1.33 -9.81
C ASP A 179 19.11 -0.15 -10.04
N LYS A 180 18.14 -0.67 -9.32
CA LYS A 180 17.52 -1.96 -9.66
C LYS A 180 16.46 -1.78 -10.75
N PRO A 181 16.13 -2.85 -11.51
CA PRO A 181 15.14 -2.77 -12.59
C PRO A 181 13.79 -2.16 -12.15
N VAL A 182 13.37 -2.38 -10.90
CA VAL A 182 12.12 -1.86 -10.36
C VAL A 182 12.10 -0.33 -10.27
N LEU A 183 13.23 0.33 -10.03
CA LEU A 183 13.28 1.81 -10.00
C LEU A 183 12.92 2.41 -11.36
N ASN A 184 13.24 1.73 -12.45
CA ASN A 184 12.85 2.19 -13.78
C ASN A 184 11.32 2.17 -13.99
N VAL A 185 10.60 1.26 -13.35
CA VAL A 185 9.12 1.27 -13.38
C VAL A 185 8.58 2.56 -12.73
N PHE A 186 9.11 2.94 -11.57
CA PHE A 186 8.72 4.22 -10.93
C PHE A 186 9.03 5.41 -11.83
N ARG A 187 10.22 5.44 -12.47
CA ARG A 187 10.58 6.50 -13.42
C ARG A 187 9.64 6.54 -14.63
N MET A 188 9.33 5.39 -15.24
CA MET A 188 8.42 5.31 -16.37
C MET A 188 7.04 5.83 -16.02
N PHE A 189 6.47 5.41 -14.89
CA PHE A 189 5.18 5.94 -14.43
C PHE A 189 5.26 7.45 -14.11
N GLY A 190 6.36 7.91 -13.51
CA GLY A 190 6.60 9.35 -13.26
C GLY A 190 6.71 10.20 -14.52
N MET A 191 7.10 9.60 -15.65
CA MET A 191 7.18 10.27 -16.96
C MET A 191 5.83 10.32 -17.68
N MET A 192 4.87 9.49 -17.33
CA MET A 192 3.52 9.51 -17.91
C MET A 192 2.84 10.83 -17.61
N LYS A 193 2.27 11.47 -18.63
CA LYS A 193 1.56 12.74 -18.54
C LYS A 193 0.16 12.61 -19.12
N GLY A 194 -0.69 13.58 -18.82
CA GLY A 194 -2.06 13.62 -19.33
C GLY A 194 -3.05 12.88 -18.44
N LYS A 195 -4.16 12.47 -19.03
CA LYS A 195 -5.23 11.76 -18.36
C LYS A 195 -5.19 10.28 -18.71
N ARG A 196 -5.42 9.41 -17.73
CA ARG A 196 -5.64 7.99 -17.98
C ARG A 196 -6.98 7.81 -18.70
N VAL A 197 -6.97 7.05 -19.77
CA VAL A 197 -8.19 6.68 -20.50
C VAL A 197 -8.67 5.30 -20.08
N ALA A 198 -9.98 5.11 -20.00
CA ALA A 198 -10.55 3.79 -19.81
C ALA A 198 -10.37 2.95 -21.08
N ILE A 199 -9.91 1.72 -20.92
CA ILE A 199 -9.86 0.74 -21.99
C ILE A 199 -10.98 -0.26 -21.73
N GLN A 200 -11.87 -0.42 -22.69
CA GLN A 200 -12.88 -1.47 -22.65
C GLN A 200 -12.27 -2.70 -23.32
N ASP A 201 -11.93 -3.71 -22.54
CA ASP A 201 -11.45 -4.99 -23.03
C ASP A 201 -12.63 -5.97 -23.06
N ALA A 202 -12.81 -6.65 -24.21
CA ALA A 202 -13.87 -7.64 -24.38
C ALA A 202 -13.63 -8.94 -23.55
N TYR A 203 -12.47 -9.04 -22.89
CA TYR A 203 -12.05 -10.21 -22.11
C TYR A 203 -11.91 -9.94 -20.60
N MET A 204 -12.47 -8.84 -20.10
CA MET A 204 -12.58 -8.61 -18.64
C MET A 204 -13.95 -8.96 -18.13
#